data_2ce051ba3fa43f5a3628ff4814480c62
#
_entry.id   2ce051ba3fa43f5a3628ff4814480c62
#
_cell.length_a   1.000
_cell.length_b   1.000
_cell.length_c   1.000
_cell.angle_alpha   90.00
_cell.angle_beta   90.00
_cell.angle_gamma   90.00
#
_symmetry.space_group_name_H-M   'P 1'
#
loop_
_entity.id
_entity.type
_entity.pdbx_description
1 polymer ?
#
loop_
_entity_poly.entity_id
_entity_poly.type
_entity_poly.pdbx_seq_one_letter_code
_entity_poly.pdbx_strand_id
1 'polypeptide(L)'
;LGDVYKRQTITTPPENRVELPSKDVCFTVAWADISNVIKAASIYQIEDLAVVGDGSSVKLVVRDKKNDTSNTYAVNVGITDKEFCFNFKVENLKLLPGDYEVTISKQNASLFRDANKDLEYLIALEPDSKYEG
;
A
#
# COMPACT_ATOMS: atom_id res chain seq x y z
N LEU A 1 22.08 -5.79 5.86
CA LEU A 1 20.81 -6.38 5.43
C LEU A 1 19.63 -5.83 6.21
N GLY A 2 19.77 -5.58 7.50
CA GLY A 2 18.68 -5.11 8.34
C GLY A 2 18.11 -3.78 7.89
N ASP A 3 18.97 -2.84 7.50
CA ASP A 3 18.51 -1.53 7.05
C ASP A 3 17.84 -1.59 5.69
N VAL A 4 18.29 -2.52 4.87
CA VAL A 4 17.71 -2.72 3.54
C VAL A 4 16.31 -3.29 3.65
N TYR A 5 16.08 -4.20 4.58
CA TYR A 5 14.77 -4.82 4.78
C TYR A 5 13.67 -3.84 5.16
N LYS A 6 14.01 -2.78 5.87
CA LYS A 6 13.02 -1.85 6.38
C LYS A 6 12.30 -1.08 5.28
N ARG A 7 12.88 -1.00 4.09
CA ARG A 7 12.36 -0.16 3.02
C ARG A 7 12.18 -0.86 1.69
N GLN A 8 12.44 -2.16 1.66
CA GLN A 8 12.32 -2.92 0.43
C GLN A 8 11.14 -3.86 0.43
N THR A 9 10.68 -4.17 -0.77
CA THR A 9 9.69 -5.19 -0.99
C THR A 9 10.37 -6.55 -0.93
N ILE A 10 9.83 -7.45 -0.13
CA ILE A 10 10.34 -8.81 0.01
C ILE A 10 9.35 -9.77 -0.62
N THR A 11 9.81 -10.55 -1.59
CA THR A 11 8.99 -11.59 -2.22
C THR A 11 9.16 -12.89 -1.43
N THR A 12 8.04 -13.50 -1.06
CA THR A 12 8.05 -14.70 -0.21
C THR A 12 7.51 -15.89 -0.98
N PRO A 13 8.22 -17.06 -0.99
CA PRO A 13 7.68 -18.27 -1.59
C PRO A 13 6.43 -18.74 -0.84
N PRO A 14 5.49 -19.44 -1.50
CA PRO A 14 4.25 -19.86 -0.86
C PRO A 14 4.44 -20.72 0.39
N GLU A 15 5.43 -21.58 0.41
CA GLU A 15 5.70 -22.47 1.53
C GLU A 15 6.27 -21.74 2.75
N ASN A 16 6.74 -20.50 2.57
CA ASN A 16 7.31 -19.68 3.63
C ASN A 16 6.50 -18.41 3.88
N ARG A 17 5.18 -18.54 3.85
CA ARG A 17 4.30 -17.38 4.00
C ARG A 17 4.50 -16.68 5.32
N VAL A 18 4.55 -15.35 5.26
CA VAL A 18 4.72 -14.50 6.42
C VAL A 18 3.36 -14.07 6.93
N GLU A 19 3.19 -14.12 8.25
CA GLU A 19 1.99 -13.59 8.90
C GLU A 19 2.28 -12.18 9.40
N LEU A 20 1.33 -11.28 9.18
CA LEU A 20 1.42 -9.94 9.75
C LEU A 20 1.11 -9.99 11.25
N PRO A 21 1.70 -9.07 12.03
CA PRO A 21 1.41 -9.02 13.47
C PRO A 21 -0.06 -8.74 13.78
N SER A 22 -0.76 -8.05 12.88
CA SER A 22 -2.20 -7.86 12.96
C SER A 22 -2.75 -7.63 11.56
N LYS A 23 -4.06 -7.84 11.40
CA LYS A 23 -4.76 -7.63 10.13
C LYS A 23 -5.84 -6.58 10.36
N ASP A 24 -5.44 -5.33 10.27
CA ASP A 24 -6.32 -4.21 10.63
C ASP A 24 -7.14 -3.70 9.45
N VAL A 25 -6.58 -3.77 8.24
CA VAL A 25 -7.24 -3.34 7.01
C VAL A 25 -7.02 -4.39 5.93
N CYS A 26 -8.07 -4.70 5.19
CA CYS A 26 -8.01 -5.65 4.08
C CYS A 26 -8.87 -5.16 2.93
N PHE A 27 -8.32 -5.16 1.73
CA PHE A 27 -9.05 -4.79 0.51
C PHE A 27 -8.40 -5.43 -0.70
N THR A 28 -9.10 -5.41 -1.83
CA THR A 28 -8.54 -5.88 -3.10
C THR A 28 -8.30 -4.69 -4.01
N VAL A 29 -7.24 -4.76 -4.81
CA VAL A 29 -6.91 -3.70 -5.76
C VAL A 29 -6.58 -4.31 -7.10
N ALA A 30 -7.18 -3.76 -8.16
CA ALA A 30 -6.91 -4.18 -9.52
C ALA A 30 -5.60 -3.60 -10.02
N TRP A 31 -4.92 -4.32 -10.91
CA TRP A 31 -3.67 -3.83 -11.51
C TRP A 31 -3.84 -2.48 -12.19
N ALA A 32 -5.00 -2.26 -12.83
CA ALA A 32 -5.26 -0.97 -13.48
C ALA A 32 -5.12 0.19 -12.49
N ASP A 33 -5.65 0.03 -11.27
CA ASP A 33 -5.57 1.07 -10.25
C ASP A 33 -4.15 1.27 -9.73
N ILE A 34 -3.44 0.16 -9.46
CA ILE A 34 -2.03 0.23 -9.04
C ILE A 34 -1.19 0.94 -10.10
N SER A 35 -1.35 0.53 -11.35
CA SER A 35 -0.61 1.09 -12.48
C SER A 35 -0.88 2.58 -12.64
N ASN A 36 -2.14 2.99 -12.50
CA ASN A 36 -2.51 4.38 -12.67
C ASN A 36 -1.97 5.27 -11.55
N VAL A 37 -1.99 4.81 -10.28
CA VAL A 37 -1.43 5.62 -9.19
C VAL A 37 0.09 5.72 -9.30
N ILE A 38 0.77 4.64 -9.70
CA ILE A 38 2.22 4.68 -9.90
C ILE A 38 2.57 5.63 -11.04
N LYS A 39 1.81 5.60 -12.12
CA LYS A 39 2.00 6.48 -13.26
C LYS A 39 1.79 7.94 -12.87
N ALA A 40 0.74 8.23 -12.10
CA ALA A 40 0.48 9.57 -11.60
C ALA A 40 1.61 10.07 -10.73
N ALA A 41 2.09 9.23 -9.81
CA ALA A 41 3.23 9.58 -8.96
C ALA A 41 4.47 9.91 -9.78
N SER A 42 4.72 9.16 -10.84
CA SER A 42 5.86 9.40 -11.72
C SER A 42 5.72 10.73 -12.47
N ILE A 43 4.54 11.01 -13.01
CA ILE A 43 4.30 12.25 -13.77
C ILE A 43 4.48 13.49 -12.88
N TYR A 44 3.99 13.42 -11.64
CA TYR A 44 4.07 14.54 -10.71
C TYR A 44 5.32 14.50 -9.84
N GLN A 45 6.22 13.53 -10.05
CA GLN A 45 7.47 13.37 -9.30
C GLN A 45 7.22 13.29 -7.80
N ILE A 46 6.22 12.51 -7.42
CA ILE A 46 5.85 12.29 -6.03
C ILE A 46 6.38 10.92 -5.59
N GLU A 47 7.06 10.90 -4.44
CA GLU A 47 7.69 9.68 -3.92
C GLU A 47 6.77 8.84 -3.03
N ASP A 48 5.66 9.41 -2.61
CA ASP A 48 4.80 8.79 -1.60
C ASP A 48 3.40 8.51 -2.14
N LEU A 49 2.87 7.37 -1.71
CA LEU A 49 1.49 6.97 -1.96
C LEU A 49 0.82 6.72 -0.62
N ALA A 50 -0.39 7.22 -0.44
CA ALA A 50 -1.15 6.97 0.77
C ALA A 50 -2.33 6.03 0.51
N VAL A 51 -2.58 5.12 1.44
CA VAL A 51 -3.82 4.35 1.50
C VAL A 51 -4.63 4.96 2.61
N VAL A 52 -5.75 5.59 2.26
CA VAL A 52 -6.54 6.39 3.19
C VAL A 52 -7.90 5.75 3.42
N GLY A 53 -8.26 5.57 4.68
CA GLY A 53 -9.61 5.19 5.07
C GLY A 53 -10.28 6.37 5.77
N ASP A 54 -11.49 6.69 5.36
CA ASP A 54 -12.23 7.83 5.89
C ASP A 54 -13.47 7.42 6.70
N GLY A 55 -13.54 6.15 7.10
CA GLY A 55 -14.70 5.62 7.80
C GLY A 55 -15.81 5.16 6.87
N SER A 56 -15.61 5.26 5.57
CA SER A 56 -16.58 4.87 4.55
C SER A 56 -15.92 4.11 3.41
N SER A 57 -14.83 4.64 2.87
CA SER A 57 -14.16 4.02 1.73
C SER A 57 -12.64 4.03 1.92
N VAL A 58 -11.99 3.13 1.18
CA VAL A 58 -10.54 3.07 1.08
C VAL A 58 -10.13 3.68 -0.25
N LYS A 59 -9.17 4.60 -0.20
CA LYS A 59 -8.66 5.26 -1.40
C LYS A 59 -7.15 5.16 -1.47
N LEU A 60 -6.64 4.99 -2.68
CA LEU A 60 -5.23 5.18 -2.97
C LEU A 60 -5.07 6.64 -3.40
N VAL A 61 -4.16 7.34 -2.74
CA VAL A 61 -4.00 8.79 -2.93
C VAL A 61 -2.55 9.11 -3.22
N VAL A 62 -2.32 9.83 -4.31
CA VAL A 62 -1.01 10.39 -4.63
C VAL A 62 -1.07 11.87 -4.29
N ARG A 63 -0.25 12.28 -3.33
CA ARG A 63 -0.19 13.69 -2.91
C ARG A 63 1.21 14.02 -2.46
N ASP A 64 1.58 15.28 -2.63
CA ASP A 64 2.87 15.77 -2.19
C ASP A 64 2.78 16.15 -0.71
N LYS A 65 3.51 15.43 0.14
CA LYS A 65 3.54 15.71 1.58
C LYS A 65 4.09 17.09 1.90
N LYS A 66 4.94 17.62 1.03
CA LYS A 66 5.56 18.93 1.22
C LYS A 66 4.63 20.07 0.86
N ASN A 67 3.59 19.77 0.08
CA ASN A 67 2.62 20.74 -0.37
C ASN A 67 1.24 20.07 -0.36
N ASP A 68 0.64 20.01 0.82
CA ASP A 68 -0.57 19.24 1.05
C ASP A 68 -1.86 20.00 0.74
N THR A 69 -1.79 20.94 -0.20
CA THR A 69 -2.97 21.74 -0.56
C THR A 69 -4.04 20.97 -1.29
N SER A 70 -3.67 19.88 -1.97
CA SER A 70 -4.64 19.07 -2.69
C SER A 70 -4.07 17.69 -3.03
N ASN A 71 -4.98 16.74 -3.24
CA ASN A 71 -4.61 15.44 -3.78
C ASN A 71 -4.34 15.59 -5.28
N THR A 72 -3.25 14.98 -5.74
CA THR A 72 -2.90 15.00 -7.15
C THR A 72 -3.69 13.96 -7.92
N TYR A 73 -3.93 12.80 -7.30
CA TYR A 73 -4.69 11.71 -7.90
C TYR A 73 -5.22 10.82 -6.79
N ALA A 74 -6.47 10.40 -6.91
CA ALA A 74 -7.08 9.50 -5.94
C ALA A 74 -8.03 8.53 -6.64
N VAL A 75 -8.06 7.28 -6.17
CA VAL A 75 -8.96 6.27 -6.69
C VAL A 75 -9.53 5.45 -5.53
N ASN A 76 -10.84 5.19 -5.58
CA ASN A 76 -11.52 4.38 -4.57
C ASN A 76 -11.26 2.90 -4.87
N VAL A 77 -10.80 2.14 -3.87
CA VAL A 77 -10.49 0.71 -4.03
C VAL A 77 -11.27 -0.19 -3.09
N GLY A 78 -12.11 0.36 -2.23
CA GLY A 78 -12.87 -0.49 -1.32
C GLY A 78 -13.71 0.27 -0.32
N ILE A 79 -14.24 -0.47 0.64
CA ILE A 79 -15.10 0.04 1.70
C ILE A 79 -14.43 -0.28 3.03
N THR A 80 -14.51 0.65 3.97
CA THR A 80 -14.01 0.43 5.33
C THR A 80 -14.82 1.25 6.32
N ASP A 81 -14.93 0.75 7.56
CA ASP A 81 -15.48 1.51 8.67
C ASP A 81 -14.39 2.11 9.55
N LYS A 82 -13.14 2.04 9.10
CA LYS A 82 -11.97 2.50 9.85
C LYS A 82 -11.43 3.80 9.27
N GLU A 83 -10.73 4.55 10.13
CA GLU A 83 -10.04 5.77 9.72
C GLU A 83 -8.54 5.55 9.85
N PHE A 84 -7.80 5.80 8.77
CA PHE A 84 -6.36 5.58 8.75
C PHE A 84 -5.71 6.32 7.58
N CYS A 85 -4.40 6.45 7.67
CA CYS A 85 -3.58 6.95 6.57
C CYS A 85 -2.26 6.20 6.62
N PHE A 86 -2.10 5.23 5.74
CA PHE A 86 -0.88 4.43 5.62
C PHE A 86 -0.07 4.93 4.45
N ASN A 87 1.16 5.33 4.72
CA ASN A 87 2.03 5.89 3.71
C ASN A 87 3.05 4.86 3.23
N PHE A 88 3.22 4.80 1.91
CA PHE A 88 4.14 3.89 1.22
C PHE A 88 5.11 4.71 0.39
N LYS A 89 6.33 4.21 0.23
CA LYS A 89 7.22 4.72 -0.80
C LYS A 89 6.87 4.06 -2.13
N VAL A 90 6.67 4.86 -3.15
CA VAL A 90 6.32 4.35 -4.49
C VAL A 90 7.39 3.37 -5.00
N GLU A 91 8.65 3.63 -4.68
CA GLU A 91 9.76 2.75 -5.09
C GLU A 91 9.64 1.33 -4.55
N ASN A 92 8.88 1.13 -3.46
CA ASN A 92 8.65 -0.18 -2.88
C ASN A 92 7.48 -0.93 -3.53
N LEU A 93 6.78 -0.29 -4.45
CA LEU A 93 5.60 -0.87 -5.11
C LEU A 93 5.92 -1.40 -6.51
N LYS A 94 7.11 -1.95 -6.69
CA LYS A 94 7.51 -2.57 -7.95
C LYS A 94 7.02 -4.01 -8.00
N LEU A 95 5.73 -4.15 -8.23
CA LEU A 95 5.04 -5.42 -8.23
C LEU A 95 4.88 -5.94 -9.65
N LEU A 96 4.82 -7.26 -9.79
CA LEU A 96 4.43 -7.86 -11.06
C LEU A 96 2.97 -7.54 -11.35
N PRO A 97 2.59 -7.39 -12.63
CA PRO A 97 1.19 -7.15 -12.98
C PRO A 97 0.27 -8.23 -12.44
N GLY A 98 -0.83 -7.82 -11.83
CA GLY A 98 -1.81 -8.73 -11.26
C GLY A 98 -2.74 -7.99 -10.31
N ASP A 99 -3.83 -8.63 -9.97
CA ASP A 99 -4.76 -8.11 -8.98
C ASP A 99 -4.33 -8.63 -7.62
N TYR A 100 -4.33 -7.75 -6.62
CA TYR A 100 -3.78 -8.07 -5.31
C TYR A 100 -4.82 -7.97 -4.20
N GLU A 101 -4.75 -8.93 -3.29
CA GLU A 101 -5.39 -8.81 -1.98
C GLU A 101 -4.38 -8.15 -1.04
N VAL A 102 -4.75 -6.99 -0.50
CA VAL A 102 -3.87 -6.20 0.34
C VAL A 102 -4.35 -6.27 1.78
N THR A 103 -3.45 -6.63 2.67
CA THR A 103 -3.69 -6.63 4.10
C THR A 103 -2.67 -5.71 4.76
N ILE A 104 -3.13 -4.82 5.62
CA ILE A 104 -2.26 -3.85 6.28
C ILE A 104 -2.39 -3.97 7.78
N SER A 105 -1.23 -4.00 8.45
CA SER A 105 -1.14 -4.00 9.90
C SER A 105 -0.87 -2.58 10.41
N LYS A 106 -1.53 -2.20 11.49
CA LYS A 106 -1.25 -0.93 12.18
C LYS A 106 0.18 -0.85 12.72
N GLN A 107 0.91 -1.96 12.70
CA GLN A 107 2.31 -2.00 13.10
C GLN A 107 3.25 -1.76 11.92
N ASN A 108 2.77 -1.03 10.90
CA ASN A 108 3.55 -0.54 9.77
C ASN A 108 4.09 -1.63 8.85
N ALA A 109 3.29 -2.66 8.63
CA ALA A 109 3.61 -3.71 7.67
C ALA A 109 2.39 -4.00 6.79
N SER A 110 2.64 -4.42 5.56
CA SER A 110 1.57 -4.79 4.64
C SER A 110 1.95 -6.04 3.85
N LEU A 111 0.92 -6.74 3.39
CA LEU A 111 1.09 -7.94 2.58
C LEU A 111 0.23 -7.81 1.32
N PHE A 112 0.87 -7.91 0.18
CA PHE A 112 0.20 -7.89 -1.13
C PHE A 112 0.25 -9.31 -1.70
N ARG A 113 -0.89 -9.94 -1.87
CA ARG A 113 -0.96 -11.32 -2.35
C ARG A 113 -1.66 -11.39 -3.70
N ASP A 114 -1.00 -12.00 -4.67
CA ASP A 114 -1.61 -12.36 -5.94
C ASP A 114 -1.94 -13.87 -5.91
N ALA A 115 -3.21 -14.20 -5.67
CA ALA A 115 -3.63 -15.59 -5.51
C ALA A 115 -3.44 -16.40 -6.79
N ASN A 116 -3.47 -15.76 -7.96
CA ASN A 116 -3.33 -16.42 -9.24
C ASN A 116 -1.90 -16.86 -9.52
N LYS A 117 -0.92 -16.24 -8.88
CA LYS A 117 0.50 -16.51 -9.12
C LYS A 117 1.22 -17.10 -7.92
N ASP A 118 0.51 -17.38 -6.83
CA ASP A 118 1.12 -17.82 -5.56
C ASP A 118 2.27 -16.92 -5.16
N LEU A 119 2.05 -15.62 -5.23
CA LEU A 119 3.08 -14.62 -5.03
C LEU A 119 2.64 -13.65 -3.95
N GLU A 120 3.53 -13.36 -3.01
CA GLU A 120 3.29 -12.41 -1.94
C GLU A 120 4.44 -11.41 -1.85
N TYR A 121 4.08 -10.16 -1.55
CA TYR A 121 5.06 -9.11 -1.28
C TYR A 121 4.81 -8.58 0.13
N LEU A 122 5.85 -8.59 0.94
CA LEU A 122 5.82 -7.95 2.26
C LEU A 122 6.43 -6.56 2.10
N ILE A 123 5.63 -5.52 2.35
CA ILE A 123 6.05 -4.14 2.13
C ILE A 123 5.91 -3.37 3.42
N ALA A 124 7.02 -2.80 3.90
CA ALA A 124 7.01 -1.94 5.08
C ALA A 124 6.36 -0.59 4.75
N LEU A 125 5.65 -0.05 5.73
CA LEU A 125 5.04 1.28 5.63
C LEU A 125 6.00 2.33 6.15
N GLU A 126 5.75 3.58 5.79
CA GLU A 126 6.51 4.70 6.32
C GLU A 126 6.10 4.99 7.77
N PRO A 127 7.04 5.46 8.61
CA PRO A 127 6.77 5.65 10.04
C PRO A 127 5.70 6.67 10.36
N ASP A 128 5.39 7.58 9.45
CA ASP A 128 4.34 8.58 9.64
C ASP A 128 2.94 8.08 9.32
N SER A 129 2.80 6.78 9.10
CA SER A 129 1.49 6.15 8.92
C SER A 129 0.69 6.20 10.22
N LYS A 130 -0.64 6.33 10.09
CA LYS A 130 -1.54 6.45 11.24
C LYS A 130 -2.75 5.53 11.08
N TYR A 131 -3.16 4.94 12.18
CA TYR A 131 -4.35 4.10 12.24
C TYR A 131 -5.19 4.53 13.43
N GLU A 132 -6.39 5.03 13.16
CA GLU A 132 -7.30 5.50 14.21
C GLU A 132 -8.33 4.44 14.61
N GLY A 133 -8.59 3.49 13.74
CA GLY A 133 -9.54 2.41 14.01
C GLY A 133 -10.96 2.64 13.57
#